data_8b2a1b8415e7e13b83270cc02df52b46
#
_entry.id   8b2a1b8415e7e13b83270cc02df52b46
#
_cell.length_a   1.000
_cell.length_b   1.000
_cell.length_c   1.000
_cell.angle_alpha   90.00
_cell.angle_beta   90.00
_cell.angle_gamma   90.00
#
_symmetry.space_group_name_H-M   'P 1'
#
loop_
_entity.id
_entity.type
_entity.pdbx_description
1 polymer ?
#
loop_
_entity_poly.entity_id
_entity_poly.type
_entity_poly.pdbx_seq_one_letter_code
_entity_poly.pdbx_strand_id
1 'polypeptide(L)'
;MRVLITGGAGFIGSHLADAYLHRGDEVFVIDDLSTGTFENIQHLKTNPRFRYTIDSVHNQPVTAELVDQCDVVFHLAAAVGVKLIVESPVRTIETNVRGTEVVLAIANKKKKKVLVASTSEVYGLSTEVPFREDGNLVMGATTKGRWSYACSKAIDEFLALAYWRERKLPTIIVRLFNTVGPRQTGQYGMVIPTFVKQALAGRPITVYGDGEQQRCFGYVGDVVGALIKLMDRPEAVGQVFNIGSSEEITILDLATRVKELTRSDSEIVFVPYDEAYEEGFEDMPRRIPDITKIKELVGFHPQMRLDGILQTVIEYQSGRPQPATETSRLDLTPAIE
;
A
#
# COMPACT_ATOMS: atom_id res chain seq x y z
N MET A 1 -12.77 -14.31 -13.47
CA MET A 1 -11.47 -14.76 -12.94
C MET A 1 -11.59 -14.99 -11.44
N ARG A 2 -10.77 -15.86 -10.84
CA ARG A 2 -10.71 -16.10 -9.39
C ARG A 2 -9.43 -15.46 -8.87
N VAL A 3 -9.58 -14.52 -7.95
CA VAL A 3 -8.49 -13.67 -7.45
C VAL A 3 -8.25 -13.97 -5.98
N LEU A 4 -7.01 -14.27 -5.61
CA LEU A 4 -6.61 -14.33 -4.20
C LEU A 4 -5.93 -13.01 -3.81
N ILE A 5 -6.38 -12.42 -2.71
CA ILE A 5 -5.80 -11.23 -2.11
C ILE A 5 -5.33 -11.58 -0.69
N THR A 6 -4.03 -11.68 -0.48
CA THR A 6 -3.48 -11.77 0.88
C THR A 6 -3.40 -10.37 1.47
N GLY A 7 -3.72 -10.22 2.76
CA GLY A 7 -3.91 -8.89 3.35
C GLY A 7 -5.19 -8.19 2.85
N GLY A 8 -6.22 -8.98 2.49
CA GLY A 8 -7.43 -8.47 1.86
C GLY A 8 -8.40 -7.75 2.80
N ALA A 9 -8.25 -7.90 4.13
CA ALA A 9 -8.96 -7.10 5.13
C ALA A 9 -8.21 -5.80 5.49
N GLY A 10 -7.02 -5.59 4.91
CA GLY A 10 -6.26 -4.36 5.04
C GLY A 10 -6.83 -3.22 4.19
N PHE A 11 -6.16 -2.06 4.26
CA PHE A 11 -6.56 -0.84 3.54
C PHE A 11 -6.66 -1.06 2.03
N ILE A 12 -5.55 -1.33 1.34
CA ILE A 12 -5.53 -1.47 -0.13
C ILE A 12 -6.28 -2.75 -0.55
N GLY A 13 -6.08 -3.85 0.18
CA GLY A 13 -6.68 -5.14 -0.15
C GLY A 13 -8.19 -5.13 -0.18
N SER A 14 -8.84 -4.41 0.75
CA SER A 14 -10.31 -4.31 0.79
C SER A 14 -10.89 -3.51 -0.38
N HIS A 15 -10.21 -2.45 -0.82
CA HIS A 15 -10.60 -1.71 -2.03
C HIS A 15 -10.38 -2.54 -3.30
N LEU A 16 -9.31 -3.33 -3.35
CA LEU A 16 -9.06 -4.24 -4.46
C LEU A 16 -10.13 -5.35 -4.54
N ALA A 17 -10.58 -5.87 -3.37
CA ALA A 17 -11.67 -6.83 -3.31
C ALA A 17 -12.98 -6.25 -3.87
N ASP A 18 -13.34 -5.00 -3.47
CA ASP A 18 -14.49 -4.29 -4.02
C ASP A 18 -14.41 -4.17 -5.54
N ALA A 19 -13.28 -3.73 -6.06
CA ALA A 19 -13.08 -3.50 -7.49
C ALA A 19 -13.23 -4.78 -8.32
N TYR A 20 -12.63 -5.89 -7.88
CA TYR A 20 -12.77 -7.18 -8.55
C TYR A 20 -14.18 -7.74 -8.49
N LEU A 21 -14.87 -7.62 -7.35
CA LEU A 21 -16.26 -8.04 -7.23
C LEU A 21 -17.19 -7.19 -8.12
N HIS A 22 -16.93 -5.88 -8.21
CA HIS A 22 -17.66 -4.99 -9.11
C HIS A 22 -17.44 -5.37 -10.58
N ARG A 23 -16.22 -5.75 -10.95
CA ARG A 23 -15.89 -6.26 -12.29
C ARG A 23 -16.57 -7.61 -12.60
N GLY A 24 -17.10 -8.30 -11.61
CA GLY A 24 -17.82 -9.58 -11.76
C GLY A 24 -16.96 -10.82 -11.47
N ASP A 25 -15.75 -10.64 -10.98
CA ASP A 25 -14.83 -11.73 -10.61
C ASP A 25 -15.21 -12.40 -9.27
N GLU A 26 -14.62 -13.56 -8.99
CA GLU A 26 -14.66 -14.20 -7.67
C GLU A 26 -13.42 -13.77 -6.87
N VAL A 27 -13.62 -13.39 -5.62
CA VAL A 27 -12.55 -12.89 -4.75
C VAL A 27 -12.41 -13.78 -3.52
N PHE A 28 -11.18 -14.21 -3.27
CA PHE A 28 -10.75 -14.92 -2.09
C PHE A 28 -9.80 -14.03 -1.29
N VAL A 29 -10.02 -13.93 0.00
CA VAL A 29 -9.18 -13.14 0.91
C VAL A 29 -8.60 -14.04 1.98
N ILE A 30 -7.31 -13.87 2.31
CA ILE A 30 -6.68 -14.38 3.52
C ILE A 30 -6.04 -13.21 4.28
N ASP A 31 -6.35 -13.10 5.57
CA ASP A 31 -5.86 -12.00 6.44
C ASP A 31 -5.89 -12.48 7.91
N ASP A 32 -4.84 -12.22 8.68
CA ASP A 32 -4.78 -12.55 10.09
C ASP A 32 -5.30 -11.44 11.01
N LEU A 33 -5.78 -10.33 10.42
CA LEU A 33 -6.30 -9.13 11.09
C LEU A 33 -5.28 -8.45 12.01
N SER A 34 -3.99 -8.69 11.82
CA SER A 34 -2.93 -8.10 12.64
C SER A 34 -2.76 -6.59 12.42
N THR A 35 -3.05 -6.12 11.21
CA THR A 35 -3.07 -4.69 10.84
C THR A 35 -4.34 -4.31 10.08
N GLY A 36 -5.04 -5.28 9.51
CA GLY A 36 -6.35 -5.14 8.89
C GLY A 36 -7.48 -5.21 9.92
N THR A 37 -8.70 -5.00 9.44
CA THR A 37 -9.91 -5.17 10.25
C THR A 37 -11.02 -5.82 9.44
N PHE A 38 -11.81 -6.69 10.08
CA PHE A 38 -12.96 -7.32 9.44
C PHE A 38 -13.99 -6.29 8.95
N GLU A 39 -14.09 -5.15 9.58
CA GLU A 39 -14.99 -4.04 9.20
C GLU A 39 -14.77 -3.62 7.74
N ASN A 40 -13.51 -3.65 7.25
CA ASN A 40 -13.19 -3.27 5.88
C ASN A 40 -13.79 -4.18 4.81
N ILE A 41 -14.14 -5.43 5.16
CA ILE A 41 -14.69 -6.44 4.25
C ILE A 41 -16.10 -6.92 4.66
N GLN A 42 -16.63 -6.46 5.79
CA GLN A 42 -17.91 -6.92 6.34
C GLN A 42 -19.06 -6.75 5.36
N HIS A 43 -19.09 -5.66 4.59
CA HIS A 43 -20.11 -5.37 3.60
C HIS A 43 -20.13 -6.38 2.43
N LEU A 44 -19.03 -7.12 2.21
CA LEU A 44 -18.89 -8.13 1.17
C LEU A 44 -19.41 -9.52 1.59
N LYS A 45 -19.65 -9.74 2.88
CA LYS A 45 -19.95 -11.04 3.46
C LYS A 45 -21.14 -11.78 2.79
N THR A 46 -22.11 -11.04 2.31
CA THR A 46 -23.31 -11.61 1.67
C THR A 46 -23.16 -11.81 0.16
N ASN A 47 -22.04 -11.37 -0.43
CA ASN A 47 -21.80 -11.56 -1.85
C ASN A 47 -21.37 -13.02 -2.13
N PRO A 48 -22.10 -13.79 -2.97
CA PRO A 48 -21.79 -15.20 -3.23
C PRO A 48 -20.45 -15.43 -3.95
N ARG A 49 -19.87 -14.37 -4.54
CA ARG A 49 -18.55 -14.39 -5.19
C ARG A 49 -17.41 -13.98 -4.27
N PHE A 50 -17.69 -13.70 -3.00
CA PHE A 50 -16.70 -13.32 -2.01
C PHE A 50 -16.51 -14.41 -0.97
N ARG A 51 -15.24 -14.78 -0.73
CA ARG A 51 -14.86 -15.72 0.32
C ARG A 51 -13.68 -15.15 1.11
N TYR A 52 -13.70 -15.35 2.42
CA TYR A 52 -12.62 -14.90 3.28
C TYR A 52 -12.19 -16.00 4.24
N THR A 53 -10.90 -15.99 4.55
CA THR A 53 -10.26 -16.87 5.51
C THR A 53 -9.50 -16.01 6.51
N ILE A 54 -9.80 -16.14 7.79
CA ILE A 54 -9.05 -15.44 8.84
C ILE A 54 -7.95 -16.38 9.28
N ASP A 55 -6.77 -16.19 8.70
CA ASP A 55 -5.57 -16.99 8.97
C ASP A 55 -4.33 -16.24 8.44
N SER A 56 -3.16 -16.67 8.89
CA SER A 56 -1.89 -16.15 8.41
C SER A 56 -1.46 -16.80 7.10
N VAL A 57 -0.84 -16.02 6.21
CA VAL A 57 -0.19 -16.56 4.99
C VAL A 57 0.90 -17.58 5.30
N HIS A 58 1.42 -17.61 6.54
CA HIS A 58 2.39 -18.60 7.00
C HIS A 58 1.77 -19.99 7.19
N ASN A 59 0.46 -20.13 7.29
CA ASN A 59 -0.25 -21.40 7.29
C ASN A 59 -0.23 -21.98 5.87
N GLN A 60 0.85 -22.72 5.56
CA GLN A 60 1.11 -23.24 4.23
C GLN A 60 -0.02 -24.12 3.67
N PRO A 61 -0.65 -25.04 4.44
CA PRO A 61 -1.79 -25.82 3.96
C PRO A 61 -2.95 -24.96 3.50
N VAL A 62 -3.37 -23.98 4.30
CA VAL A 62 -4.46 -23.05 3.99
C VAL A 62 -4.12 -22.18 2.77
N THR A 63 -2.92 -21.61 2.77
CA THR A 63 -2.44 -20.76 1.64
C THR A 63 -2.37 -21.58 0.35
N ALA A 64 -1.93 -22.84 0.41
CA ALA A 64 -1.86 -23.72 -0.76
C ALA A 64 -3.25 -24.02 -1.33
N GLU A 65 -4.23 -24.31 -0.47
CA GLU A 65 -5.61 -24.53 -0.89
C GLU A 65 -6.20 -23.31 -1.60
N LEU A 66 -6.00 -22.12 -1.03
CA LEU A 66 -6.50 -20.87 -1.62
C LEU A 66 -5.83 -20.55 -2.96
N VAL A 67 -4.50 -20.68 -3.04
CA VAL A 67 -3.74 -20.44 -4.30
C VAL A 67 -4.18 -21.45 -5.37
N ASP A 68 -4.46 -22.70 -5.01
CA ASP A 68 -4.92 -23.71 -5.96
C ASP A 68 -6.29 -23.36 -6.56
N GLN A 69 -7.17 -22.75 -5.77
CA GLN A 69 -8.51 -22.34 -6.21
C GLN A 69 -8.51 -21.11 -7.10
N CYS A 70 -7.45 -20.29 -7.06
CA CYS A 70 -7.39 -19.00 -7.73
C CYS A 70 -6.57 -19.02 -9.02
N ASP A 71 -6.82 -18.06 -9.89
CA ASP A 71 -6.13 -17.88 -11.17
C ASP A 71 -4.90 -16.96 -11.01
N VAL A 72 -5.02 -15.93 -10.17
CA VAL A 72 -3.98 -14.95 -9.86
C VAL A 72 -3.92 -14.64 -8.36
N VAL A 73 -2.77 -14.13 -7.90
CA VAL A 73 -2.53 -13.79 -6.49
C VAL A 73 -2.03 -12.34 -6.40
N PHE A 74 -2.67 -11.54 -5.55
CA PHE A 74 -2.17 -10.27 -5.07
C PHE A 74 -1.61 -10.46 -3.66
N HIS A 75 -0.30 -10.39 -3.53
CA HIS A 75 0.36 -10.51 -2.24
C HIS A 75 0.57 -9.12 -1.62
N LEU A 76 -0.42 -8.70 -0.81
CA LEU A 76 -0.44 -7.41 -0.10
C LEU A 76 -0.23 -7.59 1.41
N ALA A 77 -0.29 -8.82 1.94
CA ALA A 77 -0.04 -9.10 3.34
C ALA A 77 1.40 -8.74 3.72
N ALA A 78 1.55 -7.81 4.66
CA ALA A 78 2.83 -7.37 5.18
C ALA A 78 2.64 -6.71 6.56
N ALA A 79 3.63 -6.80 7.42
CA ALA A 79 3.75 -5.95 8.59
C ALA A 79 4.26 -4.57 8.13
N VAL A 80 3.42 -3.54 8.25
CA VAL A 80 3.68 -2.19 7.73
C VAL A 80 3.32 -1.12 8.75
N GLY A 81 4.04 0.01 8.72
CA GLY A 81 3.85 1.19 9.55
C GLY A 81 5.04 1.45 10.46
N VAL A 82 5.50 2.72 10.48
CA VAL A 82 6.74 3.13 11.14
C VAL A 82 6.77 2.70 12.61
N LYS A 83 5.66 2.89 13.33
CA LYS A 83 5.57 2.50 14.74
C LYS A 83 5.75 1.00 14.94
N LEU A 84 5.07 0.17 14.14
CA LEU A 84 5.18 -1.29 14.24
C LEU A 84 6.60 -1.79 13.91
N ILE A 85 7.24 -1.17 12.90
CA ILE A 85 8.60 -1.50 12.46
C ILE A 85 9.60 -1.29 13.60
N VAL A 86 9.48 -0.17 14.30
CA VAL A 86 10.37 0.20 15.41
C VAL A 86 10.09 -0.68 16.65
N GLU A 87 8.81 -0.85 17.03
CA GLU A 87 8.42 -1.59 18.24
C GLU A 87 8.58 -3.12 18.09
N SER A 88 8.50 -3.66 16.86
CA SER A 88 8.51 -5.11 16.61
C SER A 88 9.30 -5.49 15.35
N PRO A 89 10.60 -5.19 15.28
CA PRO A 89 11.40 -5.41 14.07
C PRO A 89 11.53 -6.89 13.69
N VAL A 90 11.65 -7.79 14.64
CA VAL A 90 11.71 -9.25 14.38
C VAL A 90 10.45 -9.70 13.68
N ARG A 91 9.27 -9.38 14.25
CA ARG A 91 7.98 -9.71 13.66
C ARG A 91 7.83 -9.12 12.26
N THR A 92 8.28 -7.87 12.05
CA THR A 92 8.22 -7.19 10.75
C THR A 92 9.02 -7.95 9.70
N ILE A 93 10.28 -8.28 10.00
CA ILE A 93 11.17 -8.99 9.07
C ILE A 93 10.60 -10.39 8.75
N GLU A 94 10.25 -11.16 9.78
CA GLU A 94 9.77 -12.54 9.60
C GLU A 94 8.44 -12.57 8.83
N THR A 95 7.49 -11.69 9.17
CA THR A 95 6.20 -11.64 8.48
C THR A 95 6.38 -11.32 7.00
N ASN A 96 7.20 -10.34 6.66
CA ASN A 96 7.38 -9.91 5.28
C ASN A 96 8.14 -10.97 4.46
N VAL A 97 9.36 -11.31 4.89
CA VAL A 97 10.23 -12.20 4.11
C VAL A 97 9.65 -13.62 4.01
N ARG A 98 9.27 -14.22 5.15
CA ARG A 98 8.72 -15.57 5.16
C ARG A 98 7.34 -15.66 4.50
N GLY A 99 6.50 -14.62 4.69
CA GLY A 99 5.19 -14.56 4.03
C GLY A 99 5.32 -14.56 2.50
N THR A 100 6.22 -13.73 1.97
CA THR A 100 6.53 -13.69 0.53
C THR A 100 7.13 -15.01 0.03
N GLU A 101 8.07 -15.61 0.78
CA GLU A 101 8.64 -16.92 0.46
C GLU A 101 7.55 -17.99 0.31
N VAL A 102 6.65 -18.10 1.28
CA VAL A 102 5.56 -19.09 1.28
C VAL A 102 4.65 -18.90 0.06
N VAL A 103 4.21 -17.67 -0.18
CA VAL A 103 3.30 -17.38 -1.31
C VAL A 103 3.97 -17.71 -2.66
N LEU A 104 5.21 -17.28 -2.88
CA LEU A 104 5.93 -17.54 -4.13
C LEU A 104 6.23 -19.03 -4.33
N ALA A 105 6.63 -19.75 -3.27
CA ALA A 105 6.89 -21.19 -3.34
C ALA A 105 5.64 -21.98 -3.72
N ILE A 106 4.50 -21.63 -3.12
CA ILE A 106 3.20 -22.28 -3.41
C ILE A 106 2.73 -21.93 -4.82
N ALA A 107 2.70 -20.64 -5.18
CA ALA A 107 2.28 -20.19 -6.51
C ALA A 107 3.14 -20.80 -7.64
N ASN A 108 4.43 -21.04 -7.36
CA ASN A 108 5.36 -21.64 -8.34
C ASN A 108 4.98 -23.08 -8.73
N LYS A 109 4.28 -23.83 -7.88
CA LYS A 109 3.87 -25.23 -8.18
C LYS A 109 2.97 -25.29 -9.41
N LYS A 110 2.09 -24.30 -9.59
CA LYS A 110 1.14 -24.22 -10.71
C LYS A 110 1.33 -22.98 -11.59
N LYS A 111 2.46 -22.28 -11.44
CA LYS A 111 2.81 -21.07 -12.16
C LYS A 111 1.72 -19.99 -12.12
N LYS A 112 1.06 -19.84 -10.95
CA LYS A 112 0.07 -18.78 -10.76
C LYS A 112 0.74 -17.42 -10.82
N LYS A 113 0.17 -16.46 -11.57
CA LYS A 113 0.69 -15.09 -11.63
C LYS A 113 0.57 -14.43 -10.25
N VAL A 114 1.65 -13.81 -9.77
CA VAL A 114 1.71 -13.14 -8.47
C VAL A 114 2.12 -11.69 -8.64
N LEU A 115 1.31 -10.77 -8.13
CA LEU A 115 1.72 -9.39 -7.94
C LEU A 115 2.15 -9.21 -6.47
N VAL A 116 3.38 -8.76 -6.25
CA VAL A 116 3.98 -8.54 -4.93
C VAL A 116 4.01 -7.04 -4.63
N ALA A 117 3.37 -6.64 -3.54
CA ALA A 117 3.46 -5.26 -3.06
C ALA A 117 4.80 -5.01 -2.38
N SER A 118 5.55 -4.06 -2.92
CA SER A 118 6.73 -3.44 -2.33
C SER A 118 6.41 -1.99 -1.95
N THR A 119 7.41 -1.19 -1.66
CA THR A 119 7.28 0.15 -1.10
C THR A 119 8.32 1.09 -1.66
N SER A 120 8.01 2.39 -1.71
CA SER A 120 9.00 3.44 -1.99
C SER A 120 10.15 3.51 -0.96
N GLU A 121 9.98 2.89 0.20
CA GLU A 121 11.03 2.88 1.23
C GLU A 121 12.27 2.09 0.83
N VAL A 122 12.18 1.20 -0.16
CA VAL A 122 13.33 0.46 -0.68
C VAL A 122 14.40 1.37 -1.30
N TYR A 123 14.04 2.58 -1.72
CA TYR A 123 15.03 3.56 -2.22
C TYR A 123 15.95 4.09 -1.11
N GLY A 124 15.49 4.01 0.15
CA GLY A 124 16.31 4.36 1.31
C GLY A 124 16.77 5.80 1.30
N LEU A 125 18.07 6.02 1.51
CA LEU A 125 18.75 7.31 1.56
C LEU A 125 19.13 7.87 0.18
N SER A 126 18.61 7.28 -0.91
CA SER A 126 18.89 7.82 -2.25
C SER A 126 18.44 9.28 -2.38
N THR A 127 19.27 10.10 -3.00
CA THR A 127 19.00 11.52 -3.29
C THR A 127 18.60 11.73 -4.75
N GLU A 128 18.62 10.68 -5.57
CA GLU A 128 18.29 10.74 -6.99
C GLU A 128 16.76 10.75 -7.19
N VAL A 129 16.14 11.94 -7.09
CA VAL A 129 14.69 12.12 -7.31
C VAL A 129 14.42 12.76 -8.67
N PRO A 130 13.31 12.40 -9.37
CA PRO A 130 12.32 11.40 -8.99
C PRO A 130 12.88 9.96 -9.01
N PHE A 131 12.43 9.11 -8.09
CA PHE A 131 12.89 7.73 -7.97
C PHE A 131 12.46 6.89 -9.17
N ARG A 132 13.42 6.24 -9.81
CA ARG A 132 13.22 5.35 -10.95
C ARG A 132 13.34 3.88 -10.52
N GLU A 133 12.63 2.99 -11.22
CA GLU A 133 12.65 1.56 -10.88
C GLU A 133 14.03 0.90 -11.06
N ASP A 134 14.86 1.44 -11.94
CA ASP A 134 16.25 1.02 -12.20
C ASP A 134 17.26 1.74 -11.28
N GLY A 135 16.82 2.65 -10.42
CA GLY A 135 17.66 3.39 -9.48
C GLY A 135 18.20 2.51 -8.35
N ASN A 136 19.34 2.92 -7.79
CA ASN A 136 19.98 2.23 -6.68
C ASN A 136 19.17 2.28 -5.39
N LEU A 137 19.18 1.18 -4.62
CA LEU A 137 18.65 1.10 -3.27
C LEU A 137 19.80 1.46 -2.30
N VAL A 138 19.65 2.57 -1.55
CA VAL A 138 20.68 3.09 -0.64
C VAL A 138 20.19 2.94 0.79
N MET A 139 20.46 1.77 1.39
CA MET A 139 20.03 1.49 2.75
C MET A 139 20.96 2.17 3.77
N GLY A 140 20.38 2.61 4.89
CA GLY A 140 21.15 3.08 6.03
C GLY A 140 21.80 1.95 6.83
N ALA A 141 22.49 2.30 7.92
CA ALA A 141 23.18 1.33 8.77
C ALA A 141 22.22 0.33 9.41
N THR A 142 22.64 -0.94 9.51
CA THR A 142 21.83 -2.01 10.12
C THR A 142 21.53 -1.79 11.61
N THR A 143 22.28 -0.92 12.28
CA THR A 143 22.04 -0.49 13.66
C THR A 143 20.82 0.45 13.79
N LYS A 144 20.28 0.93 12.67
CA LYS A 144 19.07 1.77 12.61
C LYS A 144 17.86 0.90 12.24
N GLY A 145 17.04 0.57 13.22
CA GLY A 145 15.87 -0.33 13.07
C GLY A 145 14.90 0.08 11.95
N ARG A 146 14.82 1.38 11.66
CA ARG A 146 14.03 1.98 10.59
C ARG A 146 14.18 1.28 9.23
N TRP A 147 15.41 0.86 8.88
CA TRP A 147 15.70 0.29 7.56
C TRP A 147 15.33 -1.19 7.44
N SER A 148 14.99 -1.85 8.54
CA SER A 148 14.65 -3.28 8.54
C SER A 148 13.46 -3.60 7.62
N TYR A 149 12.44 -2.75 7.62
CA TYR A 149 11.29 -2.88 6.71
C TYR A 149 11.68 -2.71 5.25
N ALA A 150 12.43 -1.66 4.92
CA ALA A 150 12.90 -1.42 3.56
C ALA A 150 13.74 -2.59 3.05
N CYS A 151 14.66 -3.10 3.89
CA CYS A 151 15.47 -4.29 3.57
C CYS A 151 14.61 -5.54 3.36
N SER A 152 13.61 -5.79 4.23
CA SER A 152 12.71 -6.95 4.07
C SER A 152 11.96 -6.90 2.74
N LYS A 153 11.45 -5.72 2.36
CA LYS A 153 10.75 -5.53 1.08
C LYS A 153 11.70 -5.59 -0.13
N ALA A 154 12.95 -5.13 0.00
CA ALA A 154 13.96 -5.31 -1.04
C ALA A 154 14.29 -6.80 -1.25
N ILE A 155 14.37 -7.60 -0.18
CA ILE A 155 14.54 -9.06 -0.27
C ILE A 155 13.34 -9.70 -0.98
N ASP A 156 12.11 -9.27 -0.69
CA ASP A 156 10.90 -9.74 -1.37
C ASP A 156 10.97 -9.49 -2.88
N GLU A 157 11.44 -8.30 -3.31
CA GLU A 157 11.64 -7.98 -4.73
C GLU A 157 12.68 -8.89 -5.39
N PHE A 158 13.86 -9.04 -4.75
CA PHE A 158 14.90 -9.93 -5.27
C PHE A 158 14.42 -11.36 -5.40
N LEU A 159 13.69 -11.86 -4.41
CA LEU A 159 13.12 -13.20 -4.41
C LEU A 159 12.10 -13.38 -5.53
N ALA A 160 11.17 -12.45 -5.69
CA ALA A 160 10.17 -12.49 -6.76
C ALA A 160 10.80 -12.47 -8.16
N LEU A 161 11.81 -11.63 -8.39
CA LEU A 161 12.56 -11.58 -9.65
C LEU A 161 13.39 -12.85 -9.89
N ALA A 162 13.98 -13.44 -8.83
CA ALA A 162 14.69 -14.72 -8.92
C ALA A 162 13.73 -15.86 -9.32
N TYR A 163 12.56 -15.94 -8.71
CA TYR A 163 11.53 -16.91 -9.11
C TYR A 163 11.11 -16.74 -10.58
N TRP A 164 10.97 -15.51 -11.06
CA TRP A 164 10.71 -15.26 -12.48
C TRP A 164 11.87 -15.76 -13.36
N ARG A 165 13.10 -15.36 -13.06
CA ARG A 165 14.27 -15.67 -13.89
C ARG A 165 14.58 -17.16 -13.93
N GLU A 166 14.61 -17.81 -12.77
CA GLU A 166 15.03 -19.21 -12.64
C GLU A 166 13.88 -20.20 -12.83
N ARG A 167 12.70 -19.89 -12.25
CA ARG A 167 11.58 -20.80 -12.18
C ARG A 167 10.46 -20.48 -13.17
N LYS A 168 10.56 -19.38 -13.90
CA LYS A 168 9.52 -18.89 -14.82
C LYS A 168 8.16 -18.70 -14.12
N LEU A 169 8.16 -18.38 -12.85
CA LEU A 169 6.95 -17.94 -12.13
C LEU A 169 6.62 -16.52 -12.61
N PRO A 170 5.42 -16.26 -13.18
CA PRO A 170 5.06 -14.92 -13.61
C PRO A 170 4.82 -14.00 -12.39
N THR A 171 5.81 -13.17 -12.07
CA THR A 171 5.75 -12.19 -10.96
C THR A 171 5.73 -10.76 -11.49
N ILE A 172 5.00 -9.88 -10.80
CA ILE A 172 4.98 -8.44 -11.01
C ILE A 172 5.30 -7.80 -9.65
N ILE A 173 6.11 -6.76 -9.62
CA ILE A 173 6.45 -6.05 -8.40
C ILE A 173 5.95 -4.61 -8.51
N VAL A 174 5.33 -4.09 -7.43
CA VAL A 174 4.87 -2.72 -7.38
C VAL A 174 5.44 -2.02 -6.15
N ARG A 175 6.16 -0.93 -6.34
CA ARG A 175 6.64 -0.03 -5.29
C ARG A 175 5.57 1.03 -5.05
N LEU A 176 4.81 0.86 -3.97
CA LEU A 176 3.76 1.79 -3.61
C LEU A 176 4.35 3.02 -2.91
N PHE A 177 4.00 4.20 -3.41
CA PHE A 177 4.25 5.47 -2.75
C PHE A 177 3.04 5.83 -1.88
N ASN A 178 3.19 6.71 -0.90
CA ASN A 178 2.19 7.03 0.11
C ASN A 178 0.74 6.97 -0.42
N THR A 179 0.15 5.80 -0.36
CA THR A 179 -1.23 5.57 -0.76
C THR A 179 -2.16 6.00 0.37
N VAL A 180 -3.22 6.75 0.04
CA VAL A 180 -4.14 7.32 1.02
C VAL A 180 -5.58 7.19 0.56
N GLY A 181 -6.50 7.07 1.50
CA GLY A 181 -7.94 6.99 1.24
C GLY A 181 -8.74 6.46 2.42
N PRO A 182 -10.05 6.25 2.22
CA PRO A 182 -10.94 5.61 3.19
C PRO A 182 -10.39 4.25 3.66
N ARG A 183 -10.75 3.82 4.87
CA ARG A 183 -10.30 2.56 5.52
C ARG A 183 -8.82 2.54 5.90
N GLN A 184 -8.05 3.60 5.63
CA GLN A 184 -6.69 3.70 6.14
C GLN A 184 -6.70 4.06 7.63
N THR A 185 -6.04 3.23 8.46
CA THR A 185 -5.89 3.53 9.89
C THR A 185 -4.72 4.51 10.13
N GLY A 186 -4.90 5.45 11.09
CA GLY A 186 -3.81 6.29 11.59
C GLY A 186 -2.93 5.62 12.65
N GLN A 187 -3.25 4.37 13.05
CA GLN A 187 -2.68 3.71 14.22
C GLN A 187 -1.16 3.50 14.15
N TYR A 188 -0.62 3.36 12.94
CA TYR A 188 0.80 3.01 12.72
C TYR A 188 1.64 4.17 12.15
N GLY A 189 1.25 5.42 12.40
CA GLY A 189 2.01 6.61 11.98
C GLY A 189 1.68 7.15 10.60
N MET A 190 0.48 6.82 10.07
CA MET A 190 0.00 7.36 8.80
C MET A 190 -0.46 8.81 8.99
N VAL A 191 0.23 9.76 8.36
CA VAL A 191 0.10 11.20 8.63
C VAL A 191 -1.30 11.75 8.34
N ILE A 192 -1.88 11.50 7.15
CA ILE A 192 -3.18 12.07 6.76
C ILE A 192 -4.32 11.58 7.66
N PRO A 193 -4.53 10.26 7.90
CA PRO A 193 -5.57 9.82 8.81
C PRO A 193 -5.39 10.37 10.23
N THR A 194 -4.15 10.55 10.68
CA THR A 194 -3.85 11.11 12.00
C THR A 194 -4.24 12.58 12.09
N PHE A 195 -3.81 13.40 11.14
CA PHE A 195 -4.14 14.83 11.09
C PHE A 195 -5.64 15.06 10.99
N VAL A 196 -6.34 14.31 10.12
CA VAL A 196 -7.80 14.40 9.99
C VAL A 196 -8.49 14.04 11.30
N LYS A 197 -8.07 12.95 11.97
CA LYS A 197 -8.64 12.54 13.27
C LYS A 197 -8.41 13.58 14.36
N GLN A 198 -7.22 14.19 14.40
CA GLN A 198 -6.89 15.26 15.35
C GLN A 198 -7.76 16.50 15.10
N ALA A 199 -7.82 16.95 13.86
CA ALA A 199 -8.59 18.12 13.46
C ALA A 199 -10.09 17.96 13.73
N LEU A 200 -10.69 16.82 13.37
CA LEU A 200 -12.11 16.53 13.64
C LEU A 200 -12.44 16.44 15.13
N ALA A 201 -11.45 16.03 15.95
CA ALA A 201 -11.61 15.95 17.41
C ALA A 201 -11.29 17.26 18.15
N GLY A 202 -10.94 18.35 17.44
CA GLY A 202 -10.50 19.61 18.04
C GLY A 202 -9.20 19.50 18.85
N ARG A 203 -8.38 18.47 18.60
CA ARG A 203 -7.09 18.26 19.26
C ARG A 203 -5.98 18.92 18.45
N PRO A 204 -4.84 19.27 19.08
CA PRO A 204 -3.68 19.76 18.34
C PRO A 204 -3.26 18.81 17.23
N ILE A 205 -2.96 19.36 16.05
CA ILE A 205 -2.41 18.61 14.92
C ILE A 205 -0.89 18.55 15.13
N THR A 206 -0.35 17.32 15.31
CA THR A 206 1.06 17.12 15.66
C THR A 206 1.94 16.94 14.42
N VAL A 207 2.80 17.89 14.15
CA VAL A 207 3.82 17.85 13.09
C VAL A 207 5.15 17.42 13.70
N TYR A 208 5.75 16.35 13.19
CA TYR A 208 7.06 15.87 13.66
C TYR A 208 8.19 16.58 12.93
N GLY A 209 9.22 17.03 13.68
CA GLY A 209 10.31 17.84 13.18
C GLY A 209 9.85 19.26 12.86
N ASP A 210 10.42 19.85 11.80
CA ASP A 210 10.12 21.21 11.31
C ASP A 210 8.93 21.26 10.33
N GLY A 211 8.49 20.11 9.83
CA GLY A 211 7.41 19.99 8.85
C GLY A 211 7.81 20.29 7.40
N GLU A 212 9.08 20.56 7.12
CA GLU A 212 9.59 20.90 5.77
C GLU A 212 9.78 19.66 4.88
N GLN A 213 9.74 18.45 5.44
CA GLN A 213 9.83 17.22 4.66
C GLN A 213 8.68 17.12 3.65
N GLN A 214 9.03 16.77 2.40
CA GLN A 214 8.08 16.74 1.29
C GLN A 214 7.61 15.31 0.99
N ARG A 215 6.32 15.17 0.73
CA ARG A 215 5.67 13.89 0.37
C ARG A 215 4.71 14.09 -0.80
N CYS A 216 4.51 13.01 -1.55
CA CYS A 216 3.44 12.89 -2.54
C CYS A 216 2.42 11.88 -2.02
N PHE A 217 1.14 12.12 -2.25
CA PHE A 217 0.06 11.24 -1.80
C PHE A 217 -0.79 10.79 -2.99
N GLY A 218 -0.94 9.46 -3.16
CA GLY A 218 -1.74 8.85 -4.20
C GLY A 218 -3.08 8.32 -3.67
N TYR A 219 -4.15 8.50 -4.41
CA TYR A 219 -5.47 7.99 -4.05
C TYR A 219 -5.52 6.45 -4.17
N VAL A 220 -6.11 5.79 -3.18
CA VAL A 220 -6.23 4.32 -3.18
C VAL A 220 -6.99 3.77 -4.38
N GLY A 221 -8.01 4.48 -4.88
CA GLY A 221 -8.75 4.08 -6.08
C GLY A 221 -7.87 4.07 -7.32
N ASP A 222 -7.02 5.09 -7.51
CA ASP A 222 -6.07 5.14 -8.62
C ASP A 222 -5.05 3.99 -8.54
N VAL A 223 -4.55 3.72 -7.33
CA VAL A 223 -3.62 2.62 -7.07
C VAL A 223 -4.27 1.27 -7.41
N VAL A 224 -5.49 1.01 -6.93
CA VAL A 224 -6.24 -0.22 -7.23
C VAL A 224 -6.46 -0.40 -8.73
N GLY A 225 -6.86 0.67 -9.43
CA GLY A 225 -6.98 0.64 -10.89
C GLY A 225 -5.67 0.26 -11.59
N ALA A 226 -4.54 0.79 -11.11
CA ALA A 226 -3.21 0.45 -11.63
C ALA A 226 -2.84 -1.02 -11.37
N LEU A 227 -3.10 -1.54 -10.16
CA LEU A 227 -2.85 -2.94 -9.80
C LEU A 227 -3.60 -3.91 -10.71
N ILE A 228 -4.89 -3.63 -10.98
CA ILE A 228 -5.72 -4.44 -11.87
C ILE A 228 -5.18 -4.42 -13.30
N LYS A 229 -4.90 -3.22 -13.83
CA LYS A 229 -4.37 -3.07 -15.19
C LYS A 229 -3.02 -3.77 -15.36
N LEU A 230 -2.12 -3.68 -14.39
CA LEU A 230 -0.83 -4.40 -14.42
C LEU A 230 -1.02 -5.92 -14.40
N MET A 231 -1.96 -6.43 -13.58
CA MET A 231 -2.24 -7.86 -13.54
C MET A 231 -2.74 -8.40 -14.88
N ASP A 232 -3.51 -7.60 -15.61
CA ASP A 232 -4.07 -7.98 -16.90
C ASP A 232 -3.03 -7.89 -18.07
N ARG A 233 -1.83 -7.27 -17.84
CA ARG A 233 -0.79 -7.12 -18.87
C ARG A 233 0.29 -8.21 -18.78
N PRO A 234 0.49 -9.01 -19.84
CA PRO A 234 1.61 -9.97 -19.91
C PRO A 234 2.98 -9.29 -19.84
N GLU A 235 3.11 -8.10 -20.41
CA GLU A 235 4.35 -7.33 -20.48
C GLU A 235 4.82 -6.83 -19.11
N ALA A 236 3.93 -6.79 -18.12
CA ALA A 236 4.28 -6.43 -16.75
C ALA A 236 5.07 -7.54 -16.01
N VAL A 237 5.02 -8.77 -16.53
CA VAL A 237 5.66 -9.92 -15.89
C VAL A 237 7.18 -9.79 -15.87
N GLY A 238 7.78 -10.05 -14.72
CA GLY A 238 9.23 -9.94 -14.49
C GLY A 238 9.73 -8.51 -14.30
N GLN A 239 8.81 -7.55 -14.09
CA GLN A 239 9.14 -6.13 -13.99
C GLN A 239 8.72 -5.53 -12.64
N VAL A 240 9.35 -4.37 -12.33
CA VAL A 240 9.05 -3.51 -11.17
C VAL A 240 8.39 -2.24 -11.68
N PHE A 241 7.38 -1.73 -10.95
CA PHE A 241 6.67 -0.49 -11.28
C PHE A 241 6.50 0.39 -10.05
N ASN A 242 6.78 1.68 -10.19
CA ASN A 242 6.40 2.69 -9.23
C ASN A 242 4.92 3.07 -9.41
N ILE A 243 4.16 3.13 -8.30
CA ILE A 243 2.78 3.61 -8.31
C ILE A 243 2.62 4.69 -7.26
N GLY A 244 2.21 5.89 -7.67
CA GLY A 244 2.01 7.03 -6.79
C GLY A 244 1.65 8.29 -7.54
N SER A 245 1.60 9.40 -6.81
CA SER A 245 1.42 10.76 -7.33
C SER A 245 2.75 11.51 -7.31
N SER A 246 2.92 12.48 -8.19
CA SER A 246 4.05 13.42 -8.22
C SER A 246 3.71 14.80 -7.65
N GLU A 247 2.48 14.98 -7.12
CA GLU A 247 2.06 16.23 -6.47
C GLU A 247 2.71 16.31 -5.07
N GLU A 248 3.71 17.19 -4.93
CA GLU A 248 4.45 17.37 -3.67
C GLU A 248 3.76 18.37 -2.75
N ILE A 249 3.82 18.06 -1.45
CA ILE A 249 3.40 18.96 -0.38
C ILE A 249 4.32 18.79 0.84
N THR A 250 4.61 19.88 1.56
CA THR A 250 5.28 19.79 2.87
C THR A 250 4.30 19.24 3.91
N ILE A 251 4.82 18.64 4.98
CA ILE A 251 3.96 18.15 6.06
C ILE A 251 3.28 19.29 6.81
N LEU A 252 3.92 20.47 6.90
CA LEU A 252 3.32 21.66 7.49
C LEU A 252 2.14 22.18 6.63
N ASP A 253 2.33 22.30 5.30
CA ASP A 253 1.25 22.70 4.40
C ASP A 253 0.11 21.69 4.41
N LEU A 254 0.42 20.40 4.49
CA LEU A 254 -0.60 19.33 4.65
C LEU A 254 -1.42 19.53 5.93
N ALA A 255 -0.78 19.81 7.07
CA ALA A 255 -1.47 20.06 8.34
C ALA A 255 -2.40 21.28 8.24
N THR A 256 -1.88 22.37 7.62
CA THR A 256 -2.66 23.58 7.35
C THR A 256 -3.85 23.29 6.46
N ARG A 257 -3.66 22.52 5.39
CA ARG A 257 -4.72 22.16 4.44
C ARG A 257 -5.80 21.30 5.08
N VAL A 258 -5.43 20.33 5.93
CA VAL A 258 -6.38 19.52 6.70
C VAL A 258 -7.19 20.40 7.66
N LYS A 259 -6.55 21.32 8.37
CA LYS A 259 -7.22 22.28 9.26
C LYS A 259 -8.26 23.12 8.51
N GLU A 260 -7.92 23.66 7.34
CA GLU A 260 -8.81 24.43 6.48
C GLU A 260 -10.03 23.61 6.03
N LEU A 261 -9.80 22.41 5.45
CA LEU A 261 -10.85 21.56 4.92
C LEU A 261 -11.81 21.01 5.98
N THR A 262 -11.30 20.79 7.20
CA THR A 262 -12.12 20.38 8.36
C THR A 262 -12.79 21.55 9.05
N ARG A 263 -12.40 22.80 8.74
CA ARG A 263 -12.80 24.02 9.44
C ARG A 263 -12.51 23.93 10.95
N SER A 264 -11.39 23.34 11.29
CA SER A 264 -10.99 23.10 12.68
C SER A 264 -10.22 24.29 13.25
N ASP A 265 -10.44 24.60 14.53
CA ASP A 265 -9.64 25.59 15.27
C ASP A 265 -8.40 24.96 15.92
N SER A 266 -8.11 23.69 15.64
CA SER A 266 -6.96 22.98 16.20
C SER A 266 -5.65 23.75 15.96
N GLU A 267 -4.83 23.80 17.01
CA GLU A 267 -3.46 24.31 16.87
C GLU A 267 -2.59 23.32 16.11
N ILE A 268 -1.61 23.80 15.34
CA ILE A 268 -0.54 22.97 14.78
C ILE A 268 0.63 23.07 15.77
N VAL A 269 1.04 21.92 16.31
CA VAL A 269 2.14 21.82 17.27
C VAL A 269 3.27 20.99 16.71
N PHE A 270 4.50 21.46 16.92
CA PHE A 270 5.69 20.76 16.48
C PHE A 270 6.23 19.87 17.60
N VAL A 271 6.55 18.64 17.26
CA VAL A 271 7.14 17.64 18.18
C VAL A 271 8.50 17.26 17.61
N PRO A 272 9.59 17.48 18.35
CA PRO A 272 10.93 17.06 17.93
C PRO A 272 11.00 15.57 17.61
N TYR A 273 11.84 15.17 16.65
CA TYR A 273 11.97 13.76 16.24
C TYR A 273 12.47 12.85 17.36
N ASP A 274 13.31 13.35 18.23
CA ASP A 274 13.84 12.63 19.42
C ASP A 274 12.81 12.38 20.51
N GLU A 275 11.72 13.17 20.54
CA GLU A 275 10.57 12.91 21.41
C GLU A 275 9.54 11.98 20.75
N ALA A 276 9.48 11.98 19.40
CA ALA A 276 8.49 11.22 18.63
C ALA A 276 8.90 9.79 18.32
N TYR A 277 10.21 9.56 18.20
CA TYR A 277 10.81 8.29 17.77
C TYR A 277 12.05 7.98 18.61
N GLU A 278 12.58 6.74 18.45
CA GLU A 278 13.83 6.34 19.09
C GLU A 278 15.01 7.19 18.63
N GLU A 279 16.02 7.31 19.49
CA GLU A 279 17.26 8.04 19.21
C GLU A 279 17.90 7.58 17.90
N GLY A 280 18.21 8.53 17.02
CA GLY A 280 18.81 8.28 15.71
C GLY A 280 17.84 7.83 14.64
N PHE A 281 16.54 8.11 14.79
CA PHE A 281 15.58 7.95 13.69
C PHE A 281 16.01 8.79 12.48
N GLU A 282 16.02 8.18 11.30
CA GLU A 282 16.35 8.81 10.02
C GLU A 282 15.10 8.83 9.13
N ASP A 283 14.80 9.96 8.51
CA ASP A 283 13.73 10.07 7.52
C ASP A 283 14.27 10.48 6.15
N MET A 284 13.52 10.16 5.12
CA MET A 284 13.82 10.53 3.73
C MET A 284 13.29 11.96 3.48
N PRO A 285 14.13 12.95 3.12
CA PRO A 285 13.68 14.32 2.93
C PRO A 285 12.60 14.45 1.85
N ARG A 286 12.77 13.74 0.71
CA ARG A 286 11.83 13.74 -0.42
C ARG A 286 11.55 12.33 -0.89
N ARG A 287 10.30 12.07 -1.29
CA ARG A 287 9.87 10.79 -1.90
C ARG A 287 8.93 11.04 -3.07
N ILE A 288 9.50 11.12 -4.27
CA ILE A 288 8.78 11.42 -5.51
C ILE A 288 9.00 10.27 -6.48
N PRO A 289 7.93 9.61 -7.01
CA PRO A 289 8.06 8.58 -8.01
C PRO A 289 8.30 9.16 -9.41
N ASP A 290 9.15 8.52 -10.18
CA ASP A 290 8.98 8.51 -11.63
C ASP A 290 7.92 7.45 -11.97
N ILE A 291 6.84 7.88 -12.61
CA ILE A 291 5.71 7.02 -13.01
C ILE A 291 5.65 6.83 -14.54
N THR A 292 6.71 7.20 -15.27
CA THR A 292 6.74 7.12 -16.73
C THR A 292 6.50 5.70 -17.21
N LYS A 293 7.16 4.74 -16.60
CA LYS A 293 7.08 3.32 -17.00
C LYS A 293 5.65 2.76 -16.91
N ILE A 294 4.96 2.98 -15.79
CA ILE A 294 3.58 2.51 -15.63
C ILE A 294 2.60 3.30 -16.50
N LYS A 295 2.85 4.59 -16.70
CA LYS A 295 2.07 5.43 -17.61
C LYS A 295 2.14 4.89 -19.06
N GLU A 296 3.31 4.56 -19.55
CA GLU A 296 3.50 4.00 -20.89
C GLU A 296 2.85 2.64 -21.06
N LEU A 297 2.92 1.75 -20.05
CA LEU A 297 2.41 0.40 -20.18
C LEU A 297 0.89 0.29 -20.05
N VAL A 298 0.29 1.00 -19.07
CA VAL A 298 -1.13 0.84 -18.73
C VAL A 298 -1.93 2.15 -18.73
N GLY A 299 -1.32 3.26 -19.20
CA GLY A 299 -1.99 4.57 -19.22
C GLY A 299 -2.28 5.13 -17.83
N PHE A 300 -1.46 4.78 -16.82
CA PHE A 300 -1.67 5.24 -15.45
C PHE A 300 -1.45 6.74 -15.32
N HIS A 301 -2.46 7.43 -14.78
CA HIS A 301 -2.38 8.82 -14.37
C HIS A 301 -3.15 8.96 -13.07
N PRO A 302 -2.54 9.57 -12.02
CA PRO A 302 -3.28 9.95 -10.82
C PRO A 302 -4.46 10.85 -11.19
N GLN A 303 -5.69 10.40 -10.91
CA GLN A 303 -6.91 11.15 -11.27
C GLN A 303 -7.32 12.09 -10.16
N MET A 304 -7.13 11.65 -8.92
CA MET A 304 -7.56 12.42 -7.75
C MET A 304 -6.41 13.26 -7.20
N ARG A 305 -6.62 14.59 -7.12
CA ARG A 305 -5.69 15.51 -6.50
C ARG A 305 -5.79 15.48 -4.98
N LEU A 306 -4.79 16.03 -4.30
CA LEU A 306 -4.67 15.99 -2.84
C LEU A 306 -5.94 16.45 -2.11
N ASP A 307 -6.55 17.56 -2.51
CA ASP A 307 -7.77 18.06 -1.86
C ASP A 307 -8.93 17.05 -1.93
N GLY A 308 -9.10 16.39 -3.08
CA GLY A 308 -10.08 15.33 -3.24
C GLY A 308 -9.78 14.13 -2.32
N ILE A 309 -8.51 13.74 -2.22
CA ILE A 309 -8.08 12.67 -1.30
C ILE A 309 -8.41 13.04 0.14
N LEU A 310 -8.04 14.24 0.58
CA LEU A 310 -8.32 14.74 1.94
C LEU A 310 -9.82 14.74 2.22
N GLN A 311 -10.62 15.20 1.26
CA GLN A 311 -12.07 15.23 1.41
C GLN A 311 -12.65 13.82 1.63
N THR A 312 -12.20 12.81 0.86
CA THR A 312 -12.65 11.42 1.04
C THR A 312 -12.31 10.85 2.41
N VAL A 313 -11.12 11.18 2.95
CA VAL A 313 -10.70 10.75 4.29
C VAL A 313 -11.49 11.45 5.38
N ILE A 314 -11.75 12.77 5.22
CA ILE A 314 -12.56 13.56 6.17
C ILE A 314 -13.99 13.02 6.20
N GLU A 315 -14.62 12.78 5.07
CA GLU A 315 -15.96 12.21 4.98
C GLU A 315 -16.05 10.83 5.66
N TYR A 316 -15.09 9.96 5.35
CA TYR A 316 -15.01 8.63 5.96
C TYR A 316 -14.89 8.69 7.48
N GLN A 317 -13.98 9.52 8.02
CA GLN A 317 -13.75 9.63 9.46
C GLN A 317 -14.85 10.40 10.20
N SER A 318 -15.59 11.26 9.50
CA SER A 318 -16.75 11.97 10.04
C SER A 318 -18.00 11.08 10.13
N GLY A 319 -17.98 9.85 9.64
CA GLY A 319 -19.16 8.98 9.54
C GLY A 319 -20.21 9.50 8.56
N ARG A 320 -19.86 10.45 7.68
CA ARG A 320 -20.76 10.93 6.62
C ARG A 320 -20.87 9.87 5.53
N PRO A 321 -22.08 9.68 4.94
CA PRO A 321 -22.22 8.80 3.79
C PRO A 321 -21.23 9.23 2.71
N GLN A 322 -20.38 8.31 2.27
CA GLN A 322 -19.53 8.57 1.11
C GLN A 322 -20.45 8.72 -0.12
N PRO A 323 -20.20 9.69 -1.02
CA PRO A 323 -20.78 9.64 -2.33
C PRO A 323 -20.44 8.27 -2.91
N ALA A 324 -21.43 7.61 -3.55
CA ALA A 324 -21.27 6.30 -4.15
C ALA A 324 -19.90 6.25 -4.84
N THR A 325 -19.00 5.46 -4.27
CA THR A 325 -17.56 5.49 -4.59
C THR A 325 -17.40 5.44 -6.09
N GLU A 326 -16.58 6.34 -6.64
CA GLU A 326 -16.18 6.41 -8.05
C GLU A 326 -15.50 5.13 -8.58
N THR A 327 -15.53 4.02 -7.86
CA THR A 327 -15.31 2.67 -8.40
C THR A 327 -16.23 2.38 -9.59
N SER A 328 -17.37 3.08 -9.72
CA SER A 328 -18.21 3.09 -10.91
C SER A 328 -17.60 3.87 -12.09
N ARG A 329 -16.52 4.63 -11.90
CA ARG A 329 -15.81 5.40 -12.95
C ARG A 329 -14.44 4.83 -13.30
N LEU A 330 -14.00 3.75 -12.66
CA LEU A 330 -12.85 3.02 -13.17
C LEU A 330 -13.25 2.44 -14.53
N ASP A 331 -12.70 2.99 -15.60
CA ASP A 331 -12.81 2.43 -16.94
C ASP A 331 -12.03 1.11 -16.95
N LEU A 332 -12.68 0.06 -16.44
CA LEU A 332 -12.18 -1.31 -16.34
C LEU A 332 -12.48 -2.09 -17.63
N THR A 333 -12.80 -1.40 -18.73
CA THR A 333 -13.02 -2.03 -20.01
C THR A 333 -11.74 -2.78 -20.41
N PRO A 334 -11.77 -4.10 -20.59
CA PRO A 334 -10.60 -4.82 -21.08
C PRO A 334 -10.24 -4.24 -22.45
N ALA A 335 -8.96 -3.93 -22.65
CA ALA A 335 -8.47 -3.62 -23.99
C ALA A 335 -8.76 -4.85 -24.88
N ILE A 336 -9.80 -4.74 -25.70
CA ILE A 336 -10.11 -5.73 -26.72
C ILE A 336 -9.11 -5.45 -27.84
N GLU A 337 -8.11 -6.31 -27.95
CA GLU A 337 -7.49 -6.73 -29.22
C GLU A 337 -6.96 -8.14 -29.06
#